data_6d614eec56155eb578ae5c6b317348d2
#
_entry.id   6d614eec56155eb578ae5c6b317348d2
#
_cell.length_a   1.000
_cell.length_b   1.000
_cell.length_c   1.000
_cell.angle_alpha   90.00
_cell.angle_beta   90.00
_cell.angle_gamma   90.00
#
_symmetry.space_group_name_H-M   'P 1'
#
loop_
_entity.id
_entity.type
_entity.pdbx_description
1 polymer ?
#
loop_
_entity_poly.entity_id
_entity_poly.type
_entity_poly.pdbx_seq_one_letter_code
_entity_poly.pdbx_strand_id
1 'polypeptide(L)'
;KWTTDITEFSLFGTKLYLSPILDMYNSEIISYNISERPVLGQVMDMLDKAFEKLPDNTDLILHSDQGWQYQHKTYQYRLREKGIKQSMSRKGNCLDNSIMENFFGLLKSELLYLREFESIEEFKKELENYIDYYNNKRIKSKLKGLSPVQYRIQSNRAA
;
A
#
# COMPACT_ATOMS: atom_id res chain seq x y z
N LYS A 1 4.44 1.99 -12.13
CA LYS A 1 3.00 2.11 -11.80
C LYS A 1 2.77 1.72 -10.36
N TRP A 2 2.02 2.54 -9.66
CA TRP A 2 1.63 2.31 -8.29
C TRP A 2 0.14 1.96 -8.21
N THR A 3 -0.25 1.21 -7.19
CA THR A 3 -1.66 0.95 -6.88
C THR A 3 -1.91 1.19 -5.40
N THR A 4 -3.15 1.53 -5.05
CA THR A 4 -3.58 1.79 -3.68
C THR A 4 -4.97 1.24 -3.44
N ASP A 5 -5.24 0.82 -2.22
CA ASP A 5 -6.54 0.37 -1.75
C ASP A 5 -6.54 0.44 -0.23
N ILE A 6 -7.69 0.23 0.39
CA ILE A 6 -7.83 0.23 1.85
C ILE A 6 -8.34 -1.14 2.28
N THR A 7 -7.73 -1.71 3.32
CA THR A 7 -8.24 -2.92 3.96
C THR A 7 -8.56 -2.66 5.42
N GLU A 8 -9.52 -3.43 5.94
CA GLU A 8 -10.03 -3.30 7.29
C GLU A 8 -9.64 -4.52 8.13
N PHE A 9 -9.28 -4.26 9.38
CA PHE A 9 -9.09 -5.28 10.39
C PHE A 9 -10.07 -5.04 11.54
N SER A 10 -10.63 -6.10 12.09
CA SER A 10 -11.53 -6.00 13.24
C SER A 10 -10.98 -6.84 14.39
N LEU A 11 -10.58 -6.17 15.47
CA LEU A 11 -9.94 -6.77 16.64
C LEU A 11 -10.42 -6.03 17.91
N PHE A 12 -10.74 -6.77 18.95
CA PHE A 12 -11.14 -6.20 20.24
C PHE A 12 -12.30 -5.21 20.15
N GLY A 13 -13.25 -5.47 19.23
CA GLY A 13 -14.36 -4.55 18.99
C GLY A 13 -14.00 -3.24 18.32
N THR A 14 -12.76 -3.09 17.89
CA THR A 14 -12.23 -1.90 17.21
C THR A 14 -11.90 -2.23 15.78
N LYS A 15 -12.18 -1.31 14.86
CA LYS A 15 -11.79 -1.40 13.46
C LYS A 15 -10.51 -0.62 13.23
N LEU A 16 -9.64 -1.19 12.40
CA LEU A 16 -8.39 -0.57 12.00
C LEU A 16 -8.29 -0.63 10.49
N TYR A 17 -7.90 0.48 9.88
CA TYR A 17 -7.83 0.61 8.42
C TYR A 17 -6.38 0.83 8.00
N LEU A 18 -5.92 0.01 7.06
CA LEU A 18 -4.60 0.15 6.44
C LEU A 18 -4.78 0.68 5.02
N SER A 19 -4.10 1.78 4.71
CA SER A 19 -4.10 2.38 3.37
C SER A 19 -2.65 2.42 2.86
N PRO A 20 -2.23 1.44 2.05
CA PRO A 20 -0.88 1.41 1.48
C PRO A 20 -0.86 1.86 0.03
N ILE A 21 0.31 2.30 -0.43
CA ILE A 21 0.66 2.39 -1.85
C ILE A 21 1.66 1.29 -2.15
N LEU A 22 1.40 0.50 -3.19
CA LEU A 22 2.24 -0.62 -3.62
C LEU A 22 2.79 -0.34 -5.01
N ASP A 23 4.11 -0.55 -5.18
CA ASP A 23 4.76 -0.46 -6.48
C ASP A 23 4.52 -1.76 -7.26
N MET A 24 3.86 -1.65 -8.41
CA MET A 24 3.51 -2.84 -9.20
C MET A 24 4.73 -3.49 -9.85
N TYR A 25 5.86 -2.81 -9.92
CA TYR A 25 7.09 -3.37 -10.49
C TYR A 25 7.69 -4.46 -9.62
N ASN A 26 7.84 -4.19 -8.32
CA ASN A 26 8.51 -5.10 -7.37
C ASN A 26 7.65 -5.49 -6.17
N SER A 27 6.39 -5.07 -6.13
CA SER A 27 5.46 -5.29 -5.01
C SER A 27 5.86 -4.62 -3.70
N GLU A 28 6.76 -3.65 -3.74
CA GLU A 28 7.19 -2.91 -2.55
C GLU A 28 6.07 -2.01 -2.02
N ILE A 29 5.91 -1.95 -0.71
CA ILE A 29 5.03 -0.97 -0.07
C ILE A 29 5.80 0.34 0.05
N ILE A 30 5.40 1.32 -0.75
CA ILE A 30 6.08 2.62 -0.84
C ILE A 30 5.79 3.47 0.38
N SER A 31 4.53 3.52 0.79
CA SER A 31 4.08 4.21 2.00
C SER A 31 2.77 3.60 2.48
N TYR A 32 2.39 3.92 3.70
CA TYR A 32 1.10 3.49 4.24
C TYR A 32 0.68 4.37 5.39
N ASN A 33 -0.62 4.31 5.73
CA ASN A 33 -1.16 4.91 6.93
C ASN A 33 -2.10 3.90 7.61
N ILE A 34 -2.03 3.84 8.94
CA ILE A 34 -2.90 3.01 9.77
C ILE A 34 -3.79 3.95 10.58
N SER A 35 -5.11 3.79 10.48
CA SER A 35 -6.07 4.67 11.14
C SER A 35 -7.24 3.86 11.70
N GLU A 36 -7.81 4.36 12.79
CA GLU A 36 -9.04 3.80 13.35
C GLU A 36 -10.30 4.28 12.63
N ARG A 37 -10.15 5.24 11.70
CA ARG A 37 -11.25 5.81 10.91
C ARG A 37 -10.89 5.89 9.44
N PRO A 38 -11.83 5.52 8.54
CA PRO A 38 -11.59 5.62 7.09
C PRO A 38 -11.85 7.07 6.62
N VAL A 39 -10.97 8.00 7.02
CA VAL A 39 -11.09 9.42 6.68
C VAL A 39 -10.15 9.81 5.55
N LEU A 40 -10.47 10.90 4.86
CA LEU A 40 -9.62 11.39 3.77
C LEU A 40 -8.20 11.69 4.24
N GLY A 41 -8.03 12.19 5.46
CA GLY A 41 -6.72 12.47 6.04
C GLY A 41 -5.77 11.29 6.06
N GLN A 42 -6.29 10.06 6.19
CA GLN A 42 -5.50 8.84 6.12
C GLN A 42 -4.84 8.70 4.74
N VAL A 43 -5.62 8.87 3.70
CA VAL A 43 -5.15 8.75 2.32
C VAL A 43 -4.19 9.89 1.97
N MET A 44 -4.48 11.09 2.42
CA MET A 44 -3.62 12.25 2.17
C MET A 44 -2.26 12.13 2.85
N ASP A 45 -2.21 11.65 4.09
CA ASP A 45 -0.96 11.36 4.80
C ASP A 45 -0.12 10.30 4.05
N MET A 46 -0.77 9.26 3.59
CA MET A 46 -0.12 8.21 2.79
C MET A 46 0.50 8.80 1.52
N LEU A 47 -0.23 9.66 0.81
CA LEU A 47 0.29 10.34 -0.38
C LEU A 47 1.50 11.21 -0.07
N ASP A 48 1.44 12.01 0.99
CA ASP A 48 2.53 12.91 1.37
C ASP A 48 3.82 12.12 1.63
N LYS A 49 3.72 11.01 2.34
CA LYS A 49 4.86 10.12 2.60
C LYS A 49 5.42 9.51 1.32
N ALA A 50 4.55 9.12 0.39
CA ALA A 50 5.00 8.57 -0.89
C ALA A 50 5.69 9.63 -1.74
N PHE A 51 5.18 10.85 -1.74
CA PHE A 51 5.71 11.94 -2.55
C PHE A 51 7.10 12.40 -2.10
N GLU A 52 7.44 12.23 -0.85
CA GLU A 52 8.80 12.49 -0.34
C GLU A 52 9.86 11.65 -1.05
N LYS A 53 9.46 10.52 -1.62
CA LYS A 53 10.36 9.58 -2.30
C LYS A 53 10.45 9.81 -3.80
N LEU A 54 9.72 10.80 -4.34
CA LEU A 54 9.64 11.03 -5.77
C LEU A 54 10.06 12.43 -6.16
N PRO A 55 10.80 12.60 -7.28
CA PRO A 55 10.95 13.92 -7.91
C PRO A 55 9.60 14.35 -8.51
N ASP A 56 9.49 15.66 -8.77
CA ASP A 56 8.30 16.20 -9.44
C ASP A 56 8.26 15.80 -10.92
N ASN A 57 7.05 15.77 -11.49
CA ASN A 57 6.82 15.51 -12.91
C ASN A 57 7.34 14.14 -13.38
N THR A 58 7.09 13.10 -12.61
CA THR A 58 7.36 11.73 -13.05
C THR A 58 6.23 11.22 -13.94
N ASP A 59 6.53 10.24 -14.82
CA ASP A 59 5.51 9.58 -15.64
C ASP A 59 4.77 8.49 -14.88
N LEU A 60 4.61 8.66 -13.59
CA LEU A 60 4.00 7.67 -12.72
C LEU A 60 2.47 7.68 -12.87
N ILE A 61 1.90 6.48 -12.81
CA ILE A 61 0.46 6.27 -12.75
C ILE A 61 0.12 5.68 -11.39
N LEU A 62 -0.85 6.27 -10.71
CA LEU A 62 -1.40 5.72 -9.47
C LEU A 62 -2.81 5.21 -9.72
N HIS A 63 -2.97 3.89 -9.59
CA HIS A 63 -4.23 3.20 -9.86
C HIS A 63 -4.98 2.93 -8.54
N SER A 64 -6.31 3.07 -8.58
CA SER A 64 -7.19 2.75 -7.46
C SER A 64 -8.54 2.24 -7.97
N ASP A 65 -9.41 1.80 -7.07
CA ASP A 65 -10.82 1.61 -7.37
C ASP A 65 -11.53 2.97 -7.40
N GLN A 66 -12.87 2.96 -7.47
CA GLN A 66 -13.69 4.17 -7.50
C GLN A 66 -14.14 4.61 -6.10
N GLY A 67 -13.40 4.29 -5.05
CA GLY A 67 -13.72 4.72 -3.70
C GLY A 67 -13.86 6.24 -3.60
N TRP A 68 -14.72 6.71 -2.68
CA TRP A 68 -15.03 8.14 -2.54
C TRP A 68 -13.79 9.00 -2.28
N GLN A 69 -12.82 8.49 -1.53
CA GLN A 69 -11.59 9.21 -1.19
C GLN A 69 -10.74 9.49 -2.43
N TYR A 70 -10.75 8.61 -3.41
CA TYR A 70 -9.99 8.76 -4.66
C TYR A 70 -10.68 9.67 -5.67
N GLN A 71 -11.98 9.88 -5.49
CA GLN A 71 -12.76 10.82 -6.29
C GLN A 71 -12.78 12.23 -5.69
N HIS A 72 -12.24 12.39 -4.50
CA HIS A 72 -12.22 13.67 -3.81
C HIS A 72 -11.27 14.65 -4.53
N LYS A 73 -11.72 15.91 -4.64
CA LYS A 73 -10.96 16.95 -5.36
C LYS A 73 -9.57 17.19 -4.77
N THR A 74 -9.43 17.14 -3.45
CA THR A 74 -8.14 17.33 -2.77
C THR A 74 -7.15 16.24 -3.16
N TYR A 75 -7.60 14.98 -3.21
CA TYR A 75 -6.79 13.85 -3.64
C TYR A 75 -6.33 14.03 -5.09
N GLN A 76 -7.26 14.32 -5.99
CA GLN A 76 -6.98 14.50 -7.41
C GLN A 76 -6.05 15.68 -7.66
N TYR A 77 -6.23 16.77 -6.91
CA TYR A 77 -5.37 17.96 -7.01
C TYR A 77 -3.92 17.63 -6.61
N ARG A 78 -3.73 16.89 -5.52
CA ARG A 78 -2.38 16.48 -5.07
C ARG A 78 -1.65 15.64 -6.10
N LEU A 79 -2.36 14.72 -6.77
CA LEU A 79 -1.76 13.92 -7.84
C LEU A 79 -1.33 14.79 -9.01
N ARG A 80 -2.19 15.72 -9.45
CA ARG A 80 -1.88 16.63 -10.54
C ARG A 80 -0.69 17.55 -10.21
N GLU A 81 -0.65 18.05 -8.99
CA GLU A 81 0.44 18.90 -8.52
C GLU A 81 1.80 18.19 -8.60
N LYS A 82 1.82 16.90 -8.30
CA LYS A 82 3.03 16.07 -8.35
C LYS A 82 3.34 15.56 -9.76
N GLY A 83 2.43 15.71 -10.71
CA GLY A 83 2.59 15.21 -12.08
C GLY A 83 2.25 13.73 -12.23
N ILE A 84 1.45 13.18 -11.32
CA ILE A 84 1.04 11.77 -11.33
C ILE A 84 -0.30 11.65 -12.05
N LYS A 85 -0.40 10.68 -12.95
CA LYS A 85 -1.64 10.36 -13.65
C LYS A 85 -2.50 9.45 -12.78
N GLN A 86 -3.75 9.83 -12.61
CA GLN A 86 -4.71 9.01 -11.88
C GLN A 86 -5.36 8.01 -12.83
N SER A 87 -5.44 6.75 -12.37
CA SER A 87 -6.16 5.69 -13.04
C SER A 87 -7.15 5.05 -12.07
N MET A 88 -8.33 4.71 -12.54
CA MET A 88 -9.34 4.02 -11.72
C MET A 88 -9.83 2.78 -12.46
N SER A 89 -10.03 1.68 -11.72
CA SER A 89 -10.65 0.50 -12.27
C SER A 89 -12.13 0.76 -12.57
N ARG A 90 -12.66 0.04 -13.54
CA ARG A 90 -14.08 0.09 -13.86
C ARG A 90 -14.89 -0.46 -12.68
N LYS A 91 -16.07 0.09 -12.48
CA LYS A 91 -16.98 -0.35 -11.44
C LYS A 91 -17.21 -1.87 -11.55
N GLY A 92 -16.92 -2.59 -10.47
CA GLY A 92 -17.10 -4.04 -10.42
C GLY A 92 -15.97 -4.87 -11.03
N ASN A 93 -14.90 -4.26 -11.53
CA ASN A 93 -13.75 -4.99 -12.09
C ASN A 93 -12.63 -5.11 -11.07
N CYS A 94 -12.60 -6.21 -10.32
CA CYS A 94 -11.60 -6.47 -9.29
C CYS A 94 -10.26 -6.99 -9.84
N LEU A 95 -10.16 -7.35 -11.11
CA LEU A 95 -8.92 -7.91 -11.70
C LEU A 95 -7.81 -6.86 -11.76
N ASP A 96 -8.18 -5.59 -11.84
CA ASP A 96 -7.20 -4.50 -11.96
C ASP A 96 -6.38 -4.27 -10.69
N ASN A 97 -6.76 -4.89 -9.55
CA ASN A 97 -6.09 -4.69 -8.27
C ASN A 97 -5.63 -6.00 -7.62
N SER A 98 -5.37 -7.02 -8.42
CA SER A 98 -5.00 -8.35 -7.94
C SER A 98 -3.69 -8.37 -7.14
N ILE A 99 -2.71 -7.49 -7.50
CA ILE A 99 -1.44 -7.41 -6.78
C ILE A 99 -1.66 -6.89 -5.35
N MET A 100 -2.50 -5.89 -5.19
CA MET A 100 -2.85 -5.38 -3.86
C MET A 100 -3.63 -6.41 -3.05
N GLU A 101 -4.57 -7.12 -3.67
CA GLU A 101 -5.31 -8.20 -3.02
C GLU A 101 -4.38 -9.31 -2.55
N ASN A 102 -3.35 -9.64 -3.34
CA ASN A 102 -2.33 -10.61 -2.96
C ASN A 102 -1.58 -10.15 -1.71
N PHE A 103 -1.18 -8.89 -1.65
CA PHE A 103 -0.52 -8.33 -0.47
C PHE A 103 -1.42 -8.41 0.76
N PHE A 104 -2.68 -8.00 0.63
CA PHE A 104 -3.63 -8.07 1.75
C PHE A 104 -3.85 -9.52 2.21
N GLY A 105 -3.91 -10.46 1.27
CA GLY A 105 -4.02 -11.88 1.59
C GLY A 105 -2.83 -12.41 2.37
N LEU A 106 -1.62 -12.05 1.96
CA LEU A 106 -0.38 -12.43 2.65
C LEU A 106 -0.35 -11.85 4.07
N LEU A 107 -0.70 -10.58 4.19
CA LEU A 107 -0.74 -9.87 5.46
C LEU A 107 -1.69 -10.56 6.45
N LYS A 108 -2.89 -10.90 6.00
CA LYS A 108 -3.89 -11.56 6.84
C LYS A 108 -3.50 -12.98 7.19
N SER A 109 -2.99 -13.76 6.23
CA SER A 109 -2.62 -15.15 6.48
C SER A 109 -1.33 -15.28 7.30
N GLU A 110 -0.35 -14.40 7.13
CA GLU A 110 0.94 -14.50 7.81
C GLU A 110 0.99 -13.74 9.13
N LEU A 111 0.12 -12.76 9.34
CA LEU A 111 0.09 -11.99 10.57
C LEU A 111 -1.20 -12.21 11.35
N LEU A 112 -2.35 -11.84 10.76
CA LEU A 112 -3.62 -11.79 11.49
C LEU A 112 -4.10 -13.15 11.95
N TYR A 113 -4.04 -14.17 11.11
CA TYR A 113 -4.62 -15.49 11.38
C TYR A 113 -3.68 -16.42 12.13
N LEU A 114 -2.37 -16.19 12.08
CA LEU A 114 -1.37 -17.07 12.71
C LEU A 114 -0.96 -16.62 14.11
N ARG A 115 -1.34 -15.44 14.54
CA ARG A 115 -0.90 -14.85 15.81
C ARG A 115 -2.08 -14.37 16.63
N GLU A 116 -1.90 -14.40 17.96
CA GLU A 116 -2.83 -13.78 18.89
C GLU A 116 -2.24 -12.47 19.38
N PHE A 117 -3.11 -11.49 19.62
CA PHE A 117 -2.72 -10.15 20.07
C PHE A 117 -3.44 -9.81 21.35
N GLU A 118 -2.78 -9.11 22.26
CA GLU A 118 -3.35 -8.72 23.54
C GLU A 118 -4.07 -7.38 23.50
N SER A 119 -3.75 -6.54 22.51
CA SER A 119 -4.34 -5.20 22.36
C SER A 119 -4.29 -4.73 20.93
N ILE A 120 -5.06 -3.70 20.62
CA ILE A 120 -5.02 -3.06 19.30
C ILE A 120 -3.67 -2.36 19.08
N GLU A 121 -3.06 -1.82 20.12
CA GLU A 121 -1.75 -1.18 20.05
C GLU A 121 -0.67 -2.20 19.69
N GLU A 122 -0.72 -3.39 20.27
CA GLU A 122 0.20 -4.47 19.92
C GLU A 122 0.02 -4.88 18.46
N PHE A 123 -1.22 -5.04 18.01
CA PHE A 123 -1.49 -5.38 16.61
C PHE A 123 -0.97 -4.31 15.66
N LYS A 124 -1.18 -3.04 15.96
CA LYS A 124 -0.65 -1.92 15.16
C LYS A 124 0.87 -2.01 15.01
N LYS A 125 1.56 -2.22 16.11
CA LYS A 125 3.02 -2.34 16.10
C LYS A 125 3.49 -3.53 15.28
N GLU A 126 2.83 -4.68 15.44
CA GLU A 126 3.16 -5.88 14.68
C GLU A 126 2.82 -5.74 13.20
N LEU A 127 1.81 -4.96 12.86
CA LEU A 127 1.48 -4.62 11.48
C LEU A 127 2.60 -3.79 10.85
N GLU A 128 3.10 -2.78 11.55
CA GLU A 128 4.23 -1.98 11.09
C GLU A 128 5.49 -2.84 10.91
N ASN A 129 5.77 -3.73 11.88
CA ASN A 129 6.90 -4.65 11.81
C ASN A 129 6.76 -5.63 10.64
N TYR A 130 5.53 -6.11 10.37
CA TYR A 130 5.29 -7.00 9.23
C TYR A 130 5.55 -6.30 7.91
N ILE A 131 5.13 -5.07 7.73
CA ILE A 131 5.36 -4.32 6.49
C ILE A 131 6.87 -4.11 6.26
N ASP A 132 7.61 -3.80 7.33
CA ASP A 132 9.07 -3.68 7.24
C ASP A 132 9.71 -5.02 6.83
N TYR A 133 9.31 -6.11 7.45
CA TYR A 133 9.76 -7.47 7.09
C TYR A 133 9.40 -7.80 5.64
N TYR A 134 8.17 -7.51 5.23
CA TYR A 134 7.70 -7.76 3.87
C TYR A 134 8.57 -7.05 2.84
N ASN A 135 8.87 -5.79 3.08
CA ASN A 135 9.67 -4.99 2.15
C ASN A 135 11.13 -5.43 2.09
N ASN A 136 11.73 -5.74 3.23
CA ASN A 136 13.19 -5.83 3.35
C ASN A 136 13.71 -7.26 3.49
N LYS A 137 12.89 -8.21 3.94
CA LYS A 137 13.35 -9.56 4.28
C LYS A 137 12.54 -10.68 3.65
N ARG A 138 11.25 -10.48 3.42
CA ARG A 138 10.38 -11.53 2.89
C ARG A 138 10.70 -11.78 1.42
N ILE A 139 11.20 -12.97 1.12
CA ILE A 139 11.56 -13.34 -0.24
C ILE A 139 10.32 -13.71 -1.06
N LYS A 140 10.36 -13.46 -2.36
CA LYS A 140 9.33 -13.84 -3.31
C LYS A 140 9.95 -14.57 -4.50
N SER A 141 9.37 -15.70 -4.89
CA SER A 141 9.86 -16.44 -6.05
C SER A 141 9.80 -15.62 -7.35
N LYS A 142 8.76 -14.81 -7.51
CA LYS A 142 8.62 -13.90 -8.65
C LYS A 142 9.72 -12.83 -8.73
N LEU A 143 10.39 -12.56 -7.62
CA LEU A 143 11.48 -11.59 -7.52
C LEU A 143 12.84 -12.29 -7.41
N LYS A 144 12.99 -13.46 -8.02
CA LYS A 144 14.22 -14.26 -8.03
C LYS A 144 14.70 -14.63 -6.62
N GLY A 145 13.76 -14.85 -5.69
CA GLY A 145 14.09 -15.18 -4.30
C GLY A 145 14.56 -14.00 -3.47
N LEU A 146 14.27 -12.78 -3.89
CA LEU A 146 14.62 -11.56 -3.18
C LEU A 146 13.38 -10.92 -2.55
N SER A 147 13.57 -10.06 -1.56
CA SER A 147 12.51 -9.19 -1.06
C SER A 147 12.26 -8.05 -2.05
N PRO A 148 11.12 -7.34 -1.95
CA PRO A 148 10.84 -6.20 -2.83
C PRO A 148 11.96 -5.15 -2.88
N VAL A 149 12.46 -4.74 -1.73
CA VAL A 149 13.54 -3.73 -1.68
C VAL A 149 14.85 -4.28 -2.25
N GLN A 150 15.21 -5.51 -1.92
CA GLN A 150 16.42 -6.16 -2.46
C GLN A 150 16.34 -6.24 -4.00
N TYR A 151 15.18 -6.60 -4.53
CA TYR A 151 14.98 -6.68 -5.96
C TYR A 151 15.15 -5.31 -6.62
N ARG A 152 14.59 -4.26 -6.05
CA ARG A 152 14.76 -2.89 -6.55
C ARG A 152 16.23 -2.47 -6.58
N ILE A 153 16.96 -2.71 -5.50
CA ILE A 153 18.38 -2.35 -5.40
C ILE A 153 19.18 -3.11 -6.44
N GLN A 154 18.96 -4.40 -6.60
CA GLN A 154 19.67 -5.21 -7.59
C GLN A 154 19.35 -4.78 -9.02
N SER A 155 18.09 -4.47 -9.32
CA SER A 155 17.67 -3.98 -10.64
C SER A 155 18.34 -2.66 -10.98
N ASN A 156 18.46 -1.74 -10.02
CA ASN A 156 19.12 -0.46 -10.22
C ASN A 156 20.62 -0.61 -10.48
N ARG A 157 21.26 -1.61 -9.86
CA ARG A 157 22.69 -1.90 -10.11
C ARG A 157 22.96 -2.52 -11.47
N ALA A 158 21.97 -3.25 -12.00
CA ALA A 158 22.09 -3.91 -13.31
C ALA A 158 21.80 -2.95 -14.47
N ALA A 159 21.20 -1.79 -14.20
CA ALA A 159 20.82 -0.81 -15.22
C ALA A 159 21.99 0.04 -15.68
#